data_a8338e8511b38376a89bb9b2de01959b
#
_entry.id   a8338e8511b38376a89bb9b2de01959b
#
_cell.length_a   1.000
_cell.length_b   1.000
_cell.length_c   1.000
_cell.angle_alpha   90.00
_cell.angle_beta   90.00
_cell.angle_gamma   90.00
#
_symmetry.space_group_name_H-M   'P 1'
#
loop_
_entity.id
_entity.type
_entity.pdbx_description
1 polymer ?
#
loop_
_entity_poly.entity_id
_entity_poly.type
_entity_poly.pdbx_seq_one_letter_code
_entity_poly.pdbx_strand_id
1 'polypeptide(L)'
;MDSLVENTLERLVNRVATSYFGKYRGVVTDVDDPNNQCRLRATVPAVLGEQECGWAMPASPFAGDGHGFVMLPKVGSGVWIEFEAGRLDNPIWSGGWWGSGERPDPQSATVRVIVSEKGHTFILDDESDEVKLVHGSGPEIKMTGSEIVLTCGACEIKITNENISLNNGLIKVGLAGVSLVNGAMTFGVPP
;
A
#
# COMPACT_ATOMS: atom_id res chain seq x y z
N MET A 1 1.02 -9.81 -57.46
CA MET A 1 1.65 -10.18 -56.15
C MET A 1 1.97 -8.92 -55.31
N ASP A 2 2.30 -7.83 -55.97
CA ASP A 2 2.68 -6.59 -55.26
C ASP A 2 1.54 -5.92 -54.47
N SER A 3 0.31 -5.89 -55.02
CA SER A 3 -0.81 -5.21 -54.30
C SER A 3 -1.23 -5.91 -52.98
N LEU A 4 -1.01 -7.22 -52.86
CA LEU A 4 -1.31 -7.95 -51.62
C LEU A 4 -0.27 -7.65 -50.54
N VAL A 5 0.98 -7.52 -50.95
CA VAL A 5 2.09 -7.15 -50.06
C VAL A 5 1.95 -5.71 -49.62
N GLU A 6 1.64 -4.79 -50.52
CA GLU A 6 1.38 -3.34 -50.21
C GLU A 6 0.21 -3.21 -49.23
N ASN A 7 -0.94 -3.82 -49.50
CA ASN A 7 -2.08 -3.81 -48.56
C ASN A 7 -1.74 -4.42 -47.19
N THR A 8 -0.94 -5.44 -47.16
CA THR A 8 -0.54 -6.06 -45.88
C THR A 8 0.43 -5.18 -45.10
N LEU A 9 1.36 -4.51 -45.82
CA LEU A 9 2.30 -3.58 -45.24
C LEU A 9 1.59 -2.33 -44.68
N GLU A 10 0.67 -1.75 -45.45
CA GLU A 10 -0.15 -0.61 -44.97
C GLU A 10 -0.97 -0.97 -43.75
N ARG A 11 -1.59 -2.15 -43.71
CA ARG A 11 -2.34 -2.61 -42.53
C ARG A 11 -1.43 -2.81 -41.31
N LEU A 12 -0.22 -3.32 -41.48
CA LEU A 12 0.75 -3.47 -40.40
C LEU A 12 1.25 -2.12 -39.91
N VAL A 13 1.60 -1.21 -40.82
CA VAL A 13 2.03 0.15 -40.47
C VAL A 13 0.93 0.89 -39.72
N ASN A 14 -0.31 0.86 -40.23
CA ASN A 14 -1.45 1.47 -39.54
C ASN A 14 -1.71 0.85 -38.18
N ARG A 15 -1.62 -0.46 -38.05
CA ARG A 15 -1.79 -1.14 -36.75
C ARG A 15 -0.70 -0.72 -35.76
N VAL A 16 0.55 -0.65 -36.16
CA VAL A 16 1.65 -0.19 -35.31
C VAL A 16 1.49 1.28 -34.95
N ALA A 17 1.13 2.13 -35.90
CA ALA A 17 0.94 3.58 -35.71
C ALA A 17 -0.25 3.93 -34.80
N THR A 18 -1.26 3.05 -34.69
CA THR A 18 -2.48 3.27 -33.90
C THR A 18 -2.56 2.40 -32.65
N SER A 19 -1.49 1.67 -32.30
CA SER A 19 -1.44 0.83 -31.13
C SER A 19 -0.43 1.35 -30.11
N TYR A 20 -0.85 1.39 -28.85
CA TYR A 20 -0.08 1.95 -27.74
C TYR A 20 0.32 0.83 -26.78
N PHE A 21 1.49 0.25 -27.04
CA PHE A 21 2.05 -0.81 -26.21
C PHE A 21 3.06 -0.24 -25.19
N GLY A 22 3.07 -0.79 -23.98
CA GLY A 22 3.95 -0.39 -22.90
C GLY A 22 3.25 0.43 -21.83
N LYS A 23 4.06 1.01 -20.91
CA LYS A 23 3.59 1.79 -19.75
C LYS A 23 3.81 3.28 -20.01
N TYR A 24 2.79 4.05 -19.74
CA TYR A 24 2.80 5.51 -19.88
C TYR A 24 2.56 6.16 -18.51
N ARG A 25 3.28 7.24 -18.24
CA ARG A 25 3.04 8.03 -17.03
C ARG A 25 1.73 8.77 -17.15
N GLY A 26 0.88 8.59 -16.13
CA GLY A 26 -0.34 9.35 -15.97
C GLY A 26 -0.40 10.02 -14.60
N VAL A 27 -1.33 10.97 -14.47
CA VAL A 27 -1.70 11.60 -13.21
C VAL A 27 -3.20 11.41 -13.02
N VAL A 28 -3.60 10.89 -11.88
CA VAL A 28 -5.01 10.61 -11.53
C VAL A 28 -5.82 11.89 -11.51
N THR A 29 -6.96 11.89 -12.19
CA THR A 29 -7.89 13.04 -12.25
C THR A 29 -9.23 12.73 -11.58
N ASP A 30 -9.66 11.46 -11.56
CA ASP A 30 -10.94 11.05 -10.99
C ASP A 30 -10.85 9.61 -10.46
N VAL A 31 -11.46 9.36 -9.31
CA VAL A 31 -11.54 8.05 -8.64
C VAL A 31 -12.97 7.67 -8.25
N ASP A 32 -13.96 8.51 -8.56
CA ASP A 32 -15.37 8.29 -8.24
C ASP A 32 -16.03 7.35 -9.27
N ASP A 33 -15.52 6.11 -9.33
CA ASP A 33 -15.98 5.10 -10.27
C ASP A 33 -17.45 4.72 -10.04
N PRO A 34 -18.37 5.00 -11.00
CA PRO A 34 -19.79 4.72 -10.84
C PRO A 34 -20.12 3.21 -10.73
N ASN A 35 -19.17 2.35 -11.13
CA ASN A 35 -19.38 0.89 -11.08
C ASN A 35 -18.71 0.24 -9.85
N ASN A 36 -18.02 0.99 -8.98
CA ASN A 36 -17.28 0.48 -7.81
C ASN A 36 -16.30 -0.65 -8.14
N GLN A 37 -15.58 -0.54 -9.26
CA GLN A 37 -14.60 -1.53 -9.73
C GLN A 37 -13.16 -1.09 -9.49
N CYS A 38 -12.92 -0.06 -8.65
CA CYS A 38 -11.63 0.57 -8.41
C CYS A 38 -10.97 1.11 -9.69
N ARG A 39 -11.78 1.54 -10.66
CA ARG A 39 -11.29 2.23 -11.85
C ARG A 39 -10.96 3.68 -11.50
N LEU A 40 -10.08 4.25 -12.28
CA LEU A 40 -9.73 5.67 -12.19
C LEU A 40 -9.64 6.31 -13.57
N ARG A 41 -9.64 7.63 -13.62
CA ARG A 41 -9.29 8.39 -14.81
C ARG A 41 -7.97 9.11 -14.57
N ALA A 42 -7.21 9.30 -15.62
CA ALA A 42 -5.92 9.94 -15.54
C ALA A 42 -5.63 10.73 -16.83
N THR A 43 -4.87 11.80 -16.72
CA THR A 43 -4.19 12.37 -17.88
C THR A 43 -3.00 11.49 -18.25
N VAL A 44 -2.76 11.33 -19.56
CA VAL A 44 -1.64 10.56 -20.11
C VAL A 44 -0.97 11.39 -21.20
N PRO A 45 -0.15 12.40 -20.84
CA PRO A 45 0.33 13.42 -21.79
C PRO A 45 1.07 12.86 -22.99
N ALA A 46 1.82 11.79 -22.83
CA ALA A 46 2.60 11.17 -23.90
C ALA A 46 1.72 10.52 -25.00
N VAL A 47 0.44 10.27 -24.73
CA VAL A 47 -0.49 9.57 -25.64
C VAL A 47 -1.70 10.41 -25.97
N LEU A 48 -2.30 11.06 -24.98
CA LEU A 48 -3.58 11.75 -25.07
C LEU A 48 -3.44 13.29 -25.00
N GLY A 49 -2.21 13.82 -24.83
CA GLY A 49 -2.01 15.24 -24.58
C GLY A 49 -2.68 15.68 -23.27
N GLU A 50 -3.53 16.70 -23.36
CA GLU A 50 -4.27 17.23 -22.20
C GLU A 50 -5.57 16.47 -21.88
N GLN A 51 -5.93 15.49 -22.70
CA GLN A 51 -7.17 14.73 -22.51
C GLN A 51 -6.98 13.62 -21.46
N GLU A 52 -8.04 13.33 -20.74
CA GLU A 52 -8.11 12.20 -19.82
C GLU A 52 -8.37 10.91 -20.60
N CYS A 53 -7.84 9.79 -20.09
CA CYS A 53 -8.24 8.47 -20.55
C CYS A 53 -9.66 8.12 -20.06
N GLY A 54 -10.29 7.12 -20.68
CA GLY A 54 -11.50 6.50 -20.14
C GLY A 54 -11.24 5.88 -18.75
N TRP A 55 -12.26 5.28 -18.14
CA TRP A 55 -12.14 4.56 -16.89
C TRP A 55 -11.15 3.40 -17.00
N ALA A 56 -9.96 3.56 -16.43
CA ALA A 56 -8.90 2.57 -16.45
C ALA A 56 -9.17 1.49 -15.40
N MET A 57 -9.16 0.22 -15.84
CA MET A 57 -9.32 -0.94 -14.96
C MET A 57 -8.07 -1.16 -14.09
N PRO A 58 -8.21 -1.59 -12.82
CA PRO A 58 -7.05 -1.94 -12.00
C PRO A 58 -6.39 -3.23 -12.43
N ALA A 59 -5.06 -3.25 -12.58
CA ALA A 59 -4.25 -4.46 -12.58
C ALA A 59 -3.88 -4.80 -11.13
N SER A 60 -4.80 -5.39 -10.39
CA SER A 60 -4.56 -5.78 -9.00
C SER A 60 -3.66 -7.01 -8.90
N PRO A 61 -2.77 -7.13 -7.87
CA PRO A 61 -1.98 -8.33 -7.60
C PRO A 61 -2.82 -9.61 -7.45
N PHE A 62 -4.01 -9.50 -6.86
CA PHE A 62 -5.06 -10.51 -6.90
C PHE A 62 -6.43 -9.88 -6.69
N ALA A 63 -7.46 -10.43 -7.33
CA ALA A 63 -8.84 -9.98 -7.24
C ALA A 63 -9.79 -11.15 -7.44
N GLY A 64 -10.95 -11.12 -6.77
CA GLY A 64 -12.00 -12.12 -6.91
C GLY A 64 -13.30 -11.63 -6.25
N ASP A 65 -14.33 -12.47 -6.27
CA ASP A 65 -15.63 -12.12 -5.68
C ASP A 65 -15.51 -11.98 -4.15
N GLY A 66 -15.67 -10.75 -3.66
CA GLY A 66 -15.61 -10.41 -2.24
C GLY A 66 -14.20 -10.45 -1.61
N HIS A 67 -13.13 -10.62 -2.39
CA HIS A 67 -11.75 -10.61 -1.88
C HIS A 67 -10.75 -10.01 -2.89
N GLY A 68 -9.65 -9.44 -2.38
CA GLY A 68 -8.65 -8.84 -3.24
C GLY A 68 -7.74 -7.85 -2.52
N PHE A 69 -6.79 -7.30 -3.28
CA PHE A 69 -5.92 -6.23 -2.84
C PHE A 69 -6.42 -4.91 -3.42
N VAL A 70 -6.86 -3.99 -2.55
CA VAL A 70 -7.43 -2.70 -2.95
C VAL A 70 -6.60 -1.58 -2.36
N MET A 71 -5.92 -0.81 -3.22
CA MET A 71 -5.21 0.41 -2.88
C MET A 71 -5.40 1.43 -4.00
N LEU A 72 -6.52 2.15 -3.96
CA LEU A 72 -6.83 3.17 -4.95
C LEU A 72 -6.01 4.44 -4.67
N PRO A 73 -5.21 4.94 -5.64
CA PRO A 73 -4.46 6.18 -5.47
C PRO A 73 -5.41 7.38 -5.53
N LYS A 74 -5.09 8.44 -4.78
CA LYS A 74 -5.88 9.67 -4.80
C LYS A 74 -5.69 10.49 -6.08
N VAL A 75 -6.60 11.41 -6.33
CA VAL A 75 -6.45 12.44 -7.37
C VAL A 75 -5.14 13.21 -7.18
N GLY A 76 -4.41 13.42 -8.26
CA GLY A 76 -3.08 14.02 -8.28
C GLY A 76 -1.92 13.04 -8.15
N SER A 77 -2.17 11.76 -7.80
CA SER A 77 -1.11 10.75 -7.71
C SER A 77 -0.61 10.33 -9.09
N GLY A 78 0.69 10.03 -9.17
CA GLY A 78 1.30 9.43 -10.34
C GLY A 78 0.92 7.96 -10.51
N VAL A 79 0.44 7.57 -11.69
CA VAL A 79 0.08 6.19 -12.03
C VAL A 79 0.68 5.75 -13.34
N TRP A 80 0.89 4.43 -13.48
CA TRP A 80 1.22 3.83 -14.77
C TRP A 80 -0.06 3.41 -15.48
N ILE A 81 -0.22 3.89 -16.72
CA ILE A 81 -1.33 3.54 -17.60
C ILE A 81 -0.81 2.66 -18.72
N GLU A 82 -1.52 1.60 -18.99
CA GLU A 82 -1.36 0.69 -20.12
C GLU A 82 -2.66 0.67 -20.93
N PHE A 83 -2.60 0.14 -22.14
CA PHE A 83 -3.78 0.00 -23.00
C PHE A 83 -3.90 -1.45 -23.45
N GLU A 84 -5.00 -2.11 -23.08
CA GLU A 84 -5.22 -3.53 -23.39
C GLU A 84 -5.17 -3.76 -24.92
N ALA A 85 -4.28 -4.67 -25.34
CA ALA A 85 -3.98 -4.93 -26.75
C ALA A 85 -3.61 -3.66 -27.56
N GLY A 86 -3.09 -2.62 -26.90
CA GLY A 86 -2.71 -1.35 -27.51
C GLY A 86 -3.88 -0.41 -27.82
N ARG A 87 -5.10 -0.68 -27.34
CA ARG A 87 -6.32 0.07 -27.65
C ARG A 87 -6.59 1.17 -26.62
N LEU A 88 -6.63 2.40 -27.06
CA LEU A 88 -6.92 3.58 -26.22
C LEU A 88 -8.24 3.50 -25.45
N ASP A 89 -9.23 2.77 -25.98
CA ASP A 89 -10.55 2.61 -25.38
C ASP A 89 -10.54 1.70 -24.12
N ASN A 90 -9.47 0.91 -23.93
CA ASN A 90 -9.36 -0.04 -22.86
C ASN A 90 -8.13 0.26 -21.98
N PRO A 91 -8.12 1.38 -21.22
CA PRO A 91 -7.02 1.72 -20.34
C PRO A 91 -7.01 0.82 -19.09
N ILE A 92 -5.79 0.52 -18.64
CA ILE A 92 -5.51 -0.24 -17.41
C ILE A 92 -4.53 0.59 -16.58
N TRP A 93 -4.74 0.72 -15.27
CA TRP A 93 -3.74 1.27 -14.37
C TRP A 93 -3.05 0.15 -13.56
N SER A 94 -1.71 0.21 -13.47
CA SER A 94 -0.91 -0.89 -12.94
C SER A 94 0.10 -0.43 -11.88
N GLY A 95 -0.39 0.29 -10.87
CA GLY A 95 0.44 0.83 -9.79
C GLY A 95 0.83 2.28 -9.98
N GLY A 96 1.58 2.82 -9.02
CA GLY A 96 1.99 4.21 -8.96
C GLY A 96 3.47 4.45 -9.24
N TRP A 97 3.82 5.72 -9.38
CA TRP A 97 5.20 6.21 -9.35
C TRP A 97 5.27 7.47 -8.48
N TRP A 98 6.41 7.70 -7.88
CA TRP A 98 6.66 8.89 -7.07
C TRP A 98 7.46 9.93 -7.85
N GLY A 99 7.10 11.19 -7.70
CA GLY A 99 7.94 12.31 -8.03
C GLY A 99 9.13 12.45 -7.07
N SER A 100 9.97 13.44 -7.32
CA SER A 100 11.12 13.71 -6.44
C SER A 100 10.62 14.15 -5.06
N GLY A 101 11.06 13.45 -4.00
CA GLY A 101 10.68 13.75 -2.60
C GLY A 101 9.31 13.25 -2.16
N GLU A 102 8.60 12.48 -2.99
CA GLU A 102 7.25 11.98 -2.67
C GLU A 102 7.24 10.60 -2.00
N ARG A 103 8.39 9.91 -1.99
CA ARG A 103 8.48 8.59 -1.35
C ARG A 103 8.20 8.71 0.16
N PRO A 104 7.31 7.87 0.74
CA PRO A 104 7.03 7.92 2.17
C PRO A 104 8.24 7.50 3.02
N ASP A 105 8.29 8.04 4.25
CA ASP A 105 9.27 7.64 5.27
C ASP A 105 8.80 6.37 6.01
N PRO A 106 9.74 5.60 6.61
CA PRO A 106 11.20 5.76 6.56
C PRO A 106 11.80 5.33 5.22
N GLN A 107 12.79 6.09 4.74
CA GLN A 107 13.48 5.83 3.47
C GLN A 107 14.76 5.04 3.67
N SER A 108 14.67 3.75 3.93
CA SER A 108 15.79 2.82 4.05
C SER A 108 15.67 1.68 3.04
N ALA A 109 16.79 1.05 2.71
CA ALA A 109 16.81 -0.15 1.87
C ALA A 109 16.31 -1.41 2.62
N THR A 110 16.40 -1.40 3.94
CA THR A 110 16.01 -2.49 4.83
C THR A 110 14.57 -2.40 5.33
N VAL A 111 13.88 -1.29 5.04
CA VAL A 111 12.52 -1.04 5.52
C VAL A 111 11.50 -1.11 4.38
N ARG A 112 10.38 -1.78 4.64
CA ARG A 112 9.19 -1.83 3.78
C ARG A 112 8.05 -1.14 4.51
N VAL A 113 7.35 -0.23 3.82
CA VAL A 113 6.26 0.53 4.42
C VAL A 113 5.02 0.56 3.53
N ILE A 114 3.87 0.58 4.19
CA ILE A 114 2.59 0.98 3.60
C ILE A 114 2.11 2.18 4.41
N VAL A 115 1.90 3.31 3.75
CA VAL A 115 1.49 4.56 4.41
C VAL A 115 0.21 5.08 3.77
N SER A 116 -0.81 5.34 4.58
CA SER A 116 -2.04 6.00 4.14
C SER A 116 -1.87 7.53 4.13
N GLU A 117 -2.79 8.25 3.48
CA GLU A 117 -2.79 9.71 3.42
C GLU A 117 -2.83 10.39 4.81
N LYS A 118 -3.43 9.75 5.79
CA LYS A 118 -3.49 10.24 7.18
C LYS A 118 -2.29 9.82 8.03
N GLY A 119 -1.27 9.18 7.41
CA GLY A 119 -0.08 8.73 8.09
C GLY A 119 -0.25 7.44 8.90
N HIS A 120 -1.34 6.67 8.68
CA HIS A 120 -1.40 5.31 9.22
C HIS A 120 -0.37 4.46 8.51
N THR A 121 0.48 3.76 9.27
CA THR A 121 1.68 3.12 8.71
C THR A 121 1.79 1.67 9.16
N PHE A 122 2.07 0.77 8.22
CA PHE A 122 2.56 -0.57 8.47
C PHE A 122 4.03 -0.64 8.07
N ILE A 123 4.89 -1.08 8.99
CA ILE A 123 6.35 -1.10 8.82
C ILE A 123 6.87 -2.51 9.05
N LEU A 124 7.72 -2.98 8.15
CA LEU A 124 8.61 -4.13 8.32
C LEU A 124 10.04 -3.59 8.24
N ASP A 125 10.76 -3.64 9.35
CA ASP A 125 12.14 -3.16 9.46
C ASP A 125 13.07 -4.33 9.74
N ASP A 126 13.78 -4.77 8.70
CA ASP A 126 14.69 -5.92 8.79
C ASP A 126 16.00 -5.58 9.52
N GLU A 127 16.38 -4.30 9.61
CA GLU A 127 17.59 -3.87 10.32
C GLU A 127 17.39 -3.85 11.84
N SER A 128 16.25 -3.33 12.28
CA SER A 128 15.88 -3.26 13.69
C SER A 128 15.18 -4.54 14.20
N ASP A 129 14.86 -5.49 13.31
CA ASP A 129 14.05 -6.66 13.58
C ASP A 129 12.70 -6.29 14.23
N GLU A 130 11.99 -5.33 13.60
CA GLU A 130 10.75 -4.79 14.12
C GLU A 130 9.61 -4.86 13.11
N VAL A 131 8.41 -5.17 13.62
CA VAL A 131 7.13 -5.00 12.90
C VAL A 131 6.28 -3.98 13.64
N LYS A 132 5.77 -2.96 12.93
CA LYS A 132 4.95 -1.91 13.54
C LYS A 132 3.67 -1.66 12.78
N LEU A 133 2.60 -1.37 13.53
CA LEU A 133 1.37 -0.76 13.03
C LEU A 133 1.16 0.54 13.81
N VAL A 134 1.24 1.67 13.11
CA VAL A 134 1.21 3.00 13.71
C VAL A 134 -0.02 3.77 13.23
N HIS A 135 -0.78 4.31 14.14
CA HIS A 135 -1.84 5.26 13.82
C HIS A 135 -1.25 6.66 13.63
N GLY A 136 -1.69 7.41 12.62
CA GLY A 136 -1.14 8.74 12.30
C GLY A 136 -1.20 9.79 13.41
N SER A 137 -1.93 9.54 14.52
CA SER A 137 -1.97 10.39 15.72
C SER A 137 -1.22 9.81 16.92
N GLY A 138 -0.44 8.72 16.75
CA GLY A 138 0.50 8.26 17.74
C GLY A 138 0.30 6.87 18.35
N PRO A 139 -0.93 6.33 18.55
CA PRO A 139 -1.08 4.94 19.02
C PRO A 139 -0.38 3.94 18.10
N GLU A 140 0.31 2.94 18.71
CA GLU A 140 1.06 1.95 17.94
C GLU A 140 1.00 0.55 18.54
N ILE A 141 1.22 -0.43 17.69
CA ILE A 141 1.55 -1.82 18.05
C ILE A 141 2.94 -2.10 17.48
N LYS A 142 3.87 -2.49 18.35
CA LYS A 142 5.24 -2.88 17.98
C LYS A 142 5.50 -4.32 18.37
N MET A 143 6.13 -5.07 17.48
CA MET A 143 6.61 -6.42 17.74
C MET A 143 8.10 -6.51 17.43
N THR A 144 8.83 -7.20 18.31
CA THR A 144 10.24 -7.57 18.12
C THR A 144 10.39 -9.08 18.36
N GLY A 145 11.60 -9.61 18.25
CA GLY A 145 11.88 -11.00 18.56
C GLY A 145 11.59 -11.42 20.02
N SER A 146 11.41 -10.47 20.95
CA SER A 146 11.26 -10.74 22.38
C SER A 146 10.02 -10.14 23.05
N GLU A 147 9.34 -9.20 22.40
CA GLU A 147 8.19 -8.51 23.01
C GLU A 147 7.16 -8.02 22.00
N ILE A 148 5.92 -7.86 22.47
CA ILE A 148 4.85 -7.13 21.81
C ILE A 148 4.45 -5.97 22.72
N VAL A 149 4.42 -4.76 22.17
CA VAL A 149 4.07 -3.54 22.90
C VAL A 149 2.92 -2.83 22.19
N LEU A 150 1.87 -2.51 22.96
CA LEU A 150 0.78 -1.66 22.53
C LEU A 150 0.86 -0.34 23.30
N THR A 151 0.97 0.78 22.60
CA THR A 151 1.09 2.11 23.20
C THR A 151 -0.06 3.01 22.76
N CYS A 152 -0.65 3.74 23.72
CA CYS A 152 -1.64 4.76 23.44
C CYS A 152 -1.46 5.91 24.46
N GLY A 153 -0.81 7.00 24.03
CA GLY A 153 -0.43 8.10 24.91
C GLY A 153 0.49 7.63 26.05
N ALA A 154 0.05 7.80 27.29
CA ALA A 154 0.80 7.35 28.47
C ALA A 154 0.50 5.89 28.89
N CYS A 155 -0.41 5.21 28.21
CA CYS A 155 -0.80 3.84 28.51
C CYS A 155 -0.01 2.85 27.67
N GLU A 156 0.47 1.78 28.29
CA GLU A 156 1.24 0.70 27.67
C GLU A 156 0.73 -0.66 28.10
N ILE A 157 0.64 -1.59 27.16
CA ILE A 157 0.54 -3.03 27.41
C ILE A 157 1.78 -3.68 26.79
N LYS A 158 2.59 -4.36 27.60
CA LYS A 158 3.77 -5.10 27.15
C LYS A 158 3.60 -6.58 27.42
N ILE A 159 3.84 -7.39 26.42
CA ILE A 159 3.84 -8.85 26.49
C ILE A 159 5.26 -9.33 26.19
N THR A 160 5.82 -10.12 27.08
CA THR A 160 7.14 -10.76 26.93
C THR A 160 7.01 -12.28 27.12
N ASN A 161 8.10 -13.01 26.95
CA ASN A 161 8.13 -14.45 27.24
C ASN A 161 7.85 -14.79 28.72
N GLU A 162 7.98 -13.83 29.64
CA GLU A 162 7.87 -14.03 31.08
C GLU A 162 6.56 -13.51 31.66
N ASN A 163 6.05 -12.39 31.14
CA ASN A 163 4.90 -11.72 31.75
C ASN A 163 4.17 -10.79 30.79
N ILE A 164 2.96 -10.41 31.21
CA ILE A 164 2.19 -9.29 30.67
C ILE A 164 2.26 -8.17 31.69
N SER A 165 2.64 -6.97 31.27
CA SER A 165 2.69 -5.79 32.12
C SER A 165 1.84 -4.66 31.57
N LEU A 166 1.26 -3.87 32.46
CA LEU A 166 0.51 -2.67 32.17
C LEU A 166 1.23 -1.46 32.79
N ASN A 167 1.37 -0.38 31.99
CA ASN A 167 1.93 0.89 32.42
C ASN A 167 3.24 0.74 33.20
N ASN A 168 4.29 0.25 32.55
CA ASN A 168 5.62 0.04 33.15
C ASN A 168 5.62 -0.86 34.39
N GLY A 169 4.73 -1.84 34.45
CA GLY A 169 4.68 -2.81 35.51
C GLY A 169 3.84 -2.42 36.73
N LEU A 170 3.00 -1.36 36.61
CA LEU A 170 1.98 -1.11 37.65
C LEU A 170 1.13 -2.35 37.91
N ILE A 171 0.83 -3.12 36.89
CA ILE A 171 0.24 -4.46 36.97
C ILE A 171 1.12 -5.39 36.14
N LYS A 172 1.55 -6.50 36.75
CA LYS A 172 2.24 -7.61 36.07
C LYS A 172 1.53 -8.91 36.31
N VAL A 173 1.34 -9.70 35.25
CA VAL A 173 0.83 -11.08 35.33
C VAL A 173 1.88 -11.97 34.69
N GLY A 174 2.44 -12.88 35.46
CA GLY A 174 3.48 -13.82 35.02
C GLY A 174 3.26 -15.22 35.59
N LEU A 175 4.18 -16.13 35.31
CA LEU A 175 4.11 -17.52 35.78
C LEU A 175 4.13 -17.65 37.33
N ALA A 176 4.78 -16.69 38.01
CA ALA A 176 4.89 -16.66 39.49
C ALA A 176 3.68 -15.97 40.16
N GLY A 177 2.71 -15.45 39.42
CA GLY A 177 1.52 -14.80 39.98
C GLY A 177 1.27 -13.38 39.45
N VAL A 178 0.56 -12.58 40.23
CA VAL A 178 0.18 -11.19 39.90
C VAL A 178 0.89 -10.24 40.88
N SER A 179 1.46 -9.17 40.31
CA SER A 179 2.07 -8.07 41.05
C SER A 179 1.31 -6.77 40.75
N LEU A 180 0.96 -6.01 41.77
CA LEU A 180 0.32 -4.71 41.69
C LEU A 180 1.23 -3.62 42.24
N VAL A 181 1.12 -2.41 41.70
CA VAL A 181 1.84 -1.20 42.13
C VAL A 181 3.35 -1.45 42.21
N ASN A 182 3.94 -1.92 41.10
CA ASN A 182 5.37 -2.23 40.98
C ASN A 182 5.90 -3.17 42.07
N GLY A 183 5.11 -4.13 42.54
CA GLY A 183 5.49 -5.12 43.53
C GLY A 183 5.10 -4.77 44.96
N ALA A 184 4.45 -3.65 45.24
CA ALA A 184 3.94 -3.33 46.55
C ALA A 184 2.88 -4.32 47.06
N MET A 185 2.15 -4.97 46.14
CA MET A 185 1.21 -6.05 46.43
C MET A 185 1.46 -7.19 45.45
N THR A 186 1.69 -8.39 45.92
CA THR A 186 1.91 -9.59 45.10
C THR A 186 0.97 -10.71 45.51
N PHE A 187 0.39 -11.38 44.53
CA PHE A 187 -0.42 -12.58 44.68
C PHE A 187 0.25 -13.66 43.82
N GLY A 188 0.94 -14.57 44.44
CA GLY A 188 1.67 -15.68 43.79
C GLY A 188 1.09 -17.04 44.07
N VAL A 189 1.51 -18.03 43.30
CA VAL A 189 1.32 -19.44 43.67
C VAL A 189 2.29 -19.71 44.84
N PRO A 190 1.82 -20.23 45.98
CA PRO A 190 2.73 -20.62 47.04
C PRO A 190 3.71 -21.67 46.52
N PRO A 191 4.96 -21.67 47.04
CA PRO A 191 6.01 -22.59 46.63
C PRO A 191 5.64 -24.06 46.90
#